data_6cb6718e96e404b1d28d58e5fb286178
#
_entry.id   6cb6718e96e404b1d28d58e5fb286178
#
_cell.length_a   1.000
_cell.length_b   1.000
_cell.length_c   1.000
_cell.angle_alpha   90.00
_cell.angle_beta   90.00
_cell.angle_gamma   90.00
#
_symmetry.space_group_name_H-M   'P 1'
#
loop_
_entity.id
_entity.type
_entity.pdbx_description
1 polymer ?
#
loop_
_entity_poly.entity_id
_entity_poly.type
_entity_poly.pdbx_seq_one_letter_code
_entity_poly.pdbx_strand_id
1 'polypeptide(L)'
;MKKLFEKSTRPSVREGRNALRGGSYSLAVTAIVLAILIAVNVFVSALPKFMTKYDISSSKLYSITSNTKVVVNNLQQDVTIYWVVQAGEEDDVIENLLSKYESQSSLIEVVKKNPDVYPTFTRQYTSESVPNNSLIVESGERSRYISYNDIYVQTADMYSYSYSTSFDGEGAITSAIDYVVNEEQPKLYLLQGHGEADLPSAFRNQVEKDNIEIESLSLLNTEVIPEDADCLMLYSPESDLSEDERNLLADYVANGGKLLVIAGPTREDGILENLYSLLSDYGVEPFEGIVLESDPAYYSAFSGPAAILPELHSNDITDSLIEANYSVIMPIALGLNTENSFGSTVAELLTTSDTSFSKTSGYAMTTYDYEDGDIDGPFATGISVQTSGGGEMVWFTSSYFLEDSYNASSSGANGDLVMNALADMIGESEAMAIRSKSLNYDYLTISGSTASLLKVLMIGVFPLTYLGIGAGIVLTRRRKQNEPA
;
A
#
# COMPACT_ATOMS: atom_id res chain seq x y z
N MET A 1 5.61 -73.14 -54.46
CA MET A 1 5.31 -71.83 -55.06
C MET A 1 3.86 -71.80 -55.47
N LYS A 2 2.98 -71.25 -54.61
CA LYS A 2 1.56 -71.06 -54.94
C LYS A 2 1.04 -69.77 -54.19
N LYS A 3 0.60 -68.81 -55.00
CA LYS A 3 -0.38 -67.77 -54.75
C LYS A 3 -0.02 -66.65 -53.78
N LEU A 4 0.43 -65.55 -54.32
CA LEU A 4 0.27 -64.17 -53.88
C LEU A 4 -0.51 -63.46 -54.98
N PHE A 5 -1.84 -63.53 -54.95
CA PHE A 5 -2.74 -62.60 -55.60
C PHE A 5 -4.02 -62.61 -54.83
N GLU A 6 -4.08 -61.86 -53.72
CA GLU A 6 -5.30 -61.48 -53.10
C GLU A 6 -5.90 -60.30 -53.86
N LYS A 7 -7.13 -60.52 -54.39
CA LYS A 7 -7.90 -59.54 -55.08
C LYS A 7 -8.17 -58.31 -54.19
N SER A 8 -7.63 -57.19 -54.59
CA SER A 8 -8.09 -55.89 -54.08
C SER A 8 -9.56 -55.74 -54.49
N THR A 9 -10.48 -55.97 -53.57
CA THR A 9 -11.93 -55.67 -53.72
C THR A 9 -12.07 -54.18 -53.72
N ARG A 10 -12.41 -53.58 -54.86
CA ARG A 10 -12.79 -52.16 -54.96
C ARG A 10 -14.01 -51.94 -54.05
N PRO A 11 -14.02 -50.97 -53.14
CA PRO A 11 -15.19 -50.68 -52.31
C PRO A 11 -16.42 -50.45 -53.18
N SER A 12 -17.58 -50.98 -52.77
CA SER A 12 -18.83 -50.80 -53.47
C SER A 12 -19.18 -49.31 -53.56
N VAL A 13 -19.84 -48.89 -54.64
CA VAL A 13 -20.22 -47.50 -54.87
C VAL A 13 -21.06 -46.92 -53.71
N ARG A 14 -21.77 -47.78 -52.96
CA ARG A 14 -22.56 -47.47 -51.74
C ARG A 14 -21.65 -47.12 -50.55
N GLU A 15 -20.55 -47.87 -50.34
CA GLU A 15 -19.58 -47.61 -49.27
C GLU A 15 -18.78 -46.32 -49.54
N GLY A 16 -18.44 -46.05 -50.77
CA GLY A 16 -17.80 -44.77 -51.17
C GLY A 16 -18.68 -43.57 -50.92
N ARG A 17 -20.00 -43.66 -51.18
CA ARG A 17 -20.96 -42.57 -50.90
C ARG A 17 -21.17 -42.33 -49.41
N ASN A 18 -21.18 -43.34 -48.57
CA ASN A 18 -21.29 -43.22 -47.12
C ASN A 18 -19.99 -42.68 -46.49
N ALA A 19 -18.87 -43.04 -46.99
CA ALA A 19 -17.55 -42.49 -46.59
C ALA A 19 -17.43 -40.99 -47.00
N LEU A 20 -17.87 -40.63 -48.19
CA LEU A 20 -17.92 -39.25 -48.65
C LEU A 20 -18.93 -38.38 -47.85
N ARG A 21 -20.11 -38.91 -47.51
CA ARG A 21 -21.09 -38.19 -46.65
C ARG A 21 -20.57 -38.06 -45.20
N GLY A 22 -19.95 -39.07 -44.63
CA GLY A 22 -19.33 -38.97 -43.32
C GLY A 22 -18.15 -38.00 -43.27
N GLY A 23 -17.32 -37.99 -44.30
CA GLY A 23 -16.20 -37.06 -44.41
C GLY A 23 -16.65 -35.60 -44.62
N SER A 24 -17.67 -35.36 -45.46
CA SER A 24 -18.20 -34.02 -45.67
C SER A 24 -18.92 -33.45 -44.44
N TYR A 25 -19.64 -34.31 -43.69
CA TYR A 25 -20.24 -33.90 -42.41
C TYR A 25 -19.19 -33.56 -41.36
N SER A 26 -18.15 -34.38 -41.23
CA SER A 26 -17.02 -34.09 -40.33
C SER A 26 -16.33 -32.78 -40.66
N LEU A 27 -16.12 -32.55 -41.97
CA LEU A 27 -15.49 -31.31 -42.44
C LEU A 27 -16.35 -30.06 -42.20
N ALA A 28 -17.67 -30.18 -42.39
CA ALA A 28 -18.62 -29.12 -42.08
C ALA A 28 -18.69 -28.80 -40.61
N VAL A 29 -18.71 -29.84 -39.73
CA VAL A 29 -18.71 -29.64 -38.26
C VAL A 29 -17.40 -28.99 -37.83
N THR A 30 -16.24 -29.42 -38.36
CA THR A 30 -14.95 -28.81 -38.05
C THR A 30 -14.90 -27.33 -38.49
N ALA A 31 -15.41 -27.02 -39.68
CA ALA A 31 -15.49 -25.63 -40.16
C ALA A 31 -16.37 -24.74 -39.25
N ILE A 32 -17.52 -25.26 -38.81
CA ILE A 32 -18.42 -24.55 -37.88
C ILE A 32 -17.73 -24.33 -36.52
N VAL A 33 -17.07 -25.34 -35.97
CA VAL A 33 -16.34 -25.20 -34.70
C VAL A 33 -15.22 -24.17 -34.84
N LEU A 34 -14.47 -24.20 -35.93
CA LEU A 34 -13.41 -23.21 -36.21
C LEU A 34 -13.99 -21.79 -36.31
N ALA A 35 -15.12 -21.64 -37.04
CA ALA A 35 -15.81 -20.34 -37.17
C ALA A 35 -16.29 -19.81 -35.80
N ILE A 36 -16.82 -20.69 -34.92
CA ILE A 36 -17.23 -20.31 -33.57
C ILE A 36 -16.02 -19.89 -32.74
N LEU A 37 -14.90 -20.64 -32.81
CA LEU A 37 -13.67 -20.27 -32.09
C LEU A 37 -13.12 -18.93 -32.54
N ILE A 38 -13.13 -18.65 -33.85
CA ILE A 38 -12.71 -17.35 -34.39
C ILE A 38 -13.66 -16.25 -33.90
N ALA A 39 -14.99 -16.46 -33.99
CA ALA A 39 -15.98 -15.49 -33.54
C ALA A 39 -15.86 -15.19 -32.05
N VAL A 40 -15.65 -16.21 -31.20
CA VAL A 40 -15.41 -16.04 -29.77
C VAL A 40 -14.12 -15.27 -29.51
N ASN A 41 -13.04 -15.58 -30.24
CA ASN A 41 -11.77 -14.88 -30.09
C ASN A 41 -11.90 -13.40 -30.47
N VAL A 42 -12.55 -13.09 -31.61
CA VAL A 42 -12.82 -11.72 -32.04
C VAL A 42 -13.70 -11.00 -31.03
N PHE A 43 -14.74 -11.66 -30.52
CA PHE A 43 -15.63 -11.07 -29.50
C PHE A 43 -14.86 -10.76 -28.22
N VAL A 44 -14.05 -11.71 -27.69
CA VAL A 44 -13.23 -11.48 -26.49
C VAL A 44 -12.21 -10.37 -26.73
N SER A 45 -11.59 -10.30 -27.91
CA SER A 45 -10.64 -9.24 -28.25
C SER A 45 -11.29 -7.85 -28.41
N ALA A 46 -12.58 -7.80 -28.69
CA ALA A 46 -13.35 -6.55 -28.79
C ALA A 46 -13.87 -6.05 -27.43
N LEU A 47 -13.80 -6.88 -26.38
CA LEU A 47 -14.17 -6.46 -25.04
C LEU A 47 -13.11 -5.51 -24.46
N PRO A 48 -13.53 -4.51 -23.65
CA PRO A 48 -12.60 -3.64 -22.95
C PRO A 48 -11.55 -4.43 -22.16
N LYS A 49 -10.30 -3.98 -22.16
CA LYS A 49 -9.18 -4.67 -21.52
C LYS A 49 -9.44 -4.94 -20.01
N PHE A 50 -10.16 -4.06 -19.33
CA PHE A 50 -10.50 -4.22 -17.91
C PHE A 50 -11.45 -5.39 -17.62
N MET A 51 -12.23 -5.86 -18.59
CA MET A 51 -13.11 -7.04 -18.48
C MET A 51 -12.39 -8.35 -18.80
N THR A 52 -11.32 -8.29 -19.60
CA THR A 52 -10.64 -9.49 -20.12
C THR A 52 -9.33 -9.78 -19.40
N LYS A 53 -8.74 -8.79 -18.68
CA LYS A 53 -7.51 -8.93 -17.92
C LYS A 53 -7.84 -8.95 -16.43
N TYR A 54 -7.63 -10.09 -15.78
CA TYR A 54 -7.71 -10.21 -14.34
C TYR A 54 -6.30 -10.15 -13.77
N ASP A 55 -6.06 -9.24 -12.83
CA ASP A 55 -4.75 -9.08 -12.20
C ASP A 55 -4.52 -10.21 -11.20
N ILE A 56 -3.63 -11.12 -11.56
CA ILE A 56 -3.17 -12.25 -10.73
C ILE A 56 -1.77 -12.02 -10.18
N SER A 57 -1.20 -10.82 -10.39
CA SER A 57 0.11 -10.48 -9.86
C SER A 57 0.05 -10.29 -8.34
N SER A 58 1.12 -10.66 -7.64
CA SER A 58 1.26 -10.42 -6.20
C SER A 58 1.25 -8.92 -5.88
N SER A 59 1.80 -8.10 -6.77
CA SER A 59 1.87 -6.65 -6.66
C SER A 59 0.59 -5.90 -7.06
N LYS A 60 -0.43 -6.59 -7.59
CA LYS A 60 -1.72 -6.00 -8.04
C LYS A 60 -1.55 -4.74 -8.91
N LEU A 61 -0.56 -4.73 -9.80
CA LEU A 61 -0.21 -3.57 -10.65
C LEU A 61 -1.36 -3.05 -11.50
N TYR A 62 -2.26 -3.94 -11.91
CA TYR A 62 -3.39 -3.65 -12.79
C TYR A 62 -4.72 -3.48 -12.03
N SER A 63 -4.70 -3.35 -10.72
CA SER A 63 -5.88 -3.13 -9.89
C SER A 63 -5.81 -1.79 -9.17
N ILE A 64 -6.97 -1.17 -8.92
CA ILE A 64 -7.11 0.02 -8.09
C ILE A 64 -7.69 -0.36 -6.74
N THR A 65 -7.25 0.35 -5.70
CA THR A 65 -7.65 0.13 -4.30
C THR A 65 -9.08 0.58 -4.03
N SER A 66 -9.60 0.27 -2.85
CA SER A 66 -10.86 0.81 -2.35
C SER A 66 -10.81 2.33 -2.20
N ASN A 67 -9.70 2.85 -1.71
CA ASN A 67 -9.48 4.27 -1.48
C ASN A 67 -9.59 5.07 -2.78
N THR A 68 -8.89 4.67 -3.83
CA THR A 68 -9.05 5.26 -5.17
C THR A 68 -10.51 5.26 -5.64
N LYS A 69 -11.23 4.16 -5.41
CA LYS A 69 -12.65 4.09 -5.82
C LYS A 69 -13.53 5.07 -5.08
N VAL A 70 -13.25 5.32 -3.80
CA VAL A 70 -14.01 6.30 -3.03
C VAL A 70 -13.78 7.70 -3.57
N VAL A 71 -12.53 8.12 -3.74
CA VAL A 71 -12.18 9.43 -4.33
C VAL A 71 -12.85 9.62 -5.70
N VAL A 72 -12.70 8.63 -6.59
CA VAL A 72 -13.23 8.71 -7.96
C VAL A 72 -14.75 8.69 -8.00
N ASN A 73 -15.42 7.95 -7.11
CA ASN A 73 -16.88 7.90 -7.07
C ASN A 73 -17.52 9.14 -6.42
N ASN A 74 -16.77 9.87 -5.60
CA ASN A 74 -17.22 11.09 -4.93
C ASN A 74 -17.04 12.35 -5.80
N LEU A 75 -16.46 12.24 -7.01
CA LEU A 75 -16.27 13.36 -7.92
C LEU A 75 -17.58 14.09 -8.20
N GLN A 76 -17.54 15.42 -8.16
CA GLN A 76 -18.68 16.30 -8.46
C GLN A 76 -18.42 17.16 -9.72
N GLN A 77 -17.22 17.13 -10.27
CA GLN A 77 -16.79 17.93 -11.41
C GLN A 77 -15.97 17.10 -12.39
N ASP A 78 -15.87 17.56 -13.64
CA ASP A 78 -15.13 16.87 -14.68
C ASP A 78 -13.61 16.96 -14.43
N VAL A 79 -12.93 15.85 -14.64
CA VAL A 79 -11.47 15.72 -14.55
C VAL A 79 -10.94 15.21 -15.87
N THR A 80 -9.99 15.92 -16.45
CA THR A 80 -9.28 15.51 -17.66
C THR A 80 -7.84 15.08 -17.32
N ILE A 81 -7.47 13.86 -17.71
CA ILE A 81 -6.12 13.36 -17.59
C ILE A 81 -5.46 13.36 -18.95
N TYR A 82 -4.55 14.31 -19.18
CA TYR A 82 -3.76 14.33 -20.40
C TYR A 82 -2.57 13.39 -20.25
N TRP A 83 -2.54 12.37 -21.09
CA TRP A 83 -1.41 11.44 -21.16
C TRP A 83 -0.44 11.89 -22.25
N VAL A 84 0.73 12.39 -21.83
CA VAL A 84 1.77 12.92 -22.73
C VAL A 84 2.64 11.77 -23.20
N VAL A 85 2.42 11.30 -24.43
CA VAL A 85 3.11 10.13 -24.96
C VAL A 85 3.25 10.21 -26.48
N GLN A 86 4.43 9.82 -27.00
CA GLN A 86 4.66 9.61 -28.44
C GLN A 86 3.93 8.35 -28.92
N ALA A 87 3.44 8.39 -30.16
CA ALA A 87 2.74 7.23 -30.72
C ALA A 87 3.68 6.01 -30.85
N GLY A 88 3.31 4.91 -30.23
CA GLY A 88 4.07 3.66 -30.21
C GLY A 88 5.02 3.51 -29.01
N GLU A 89 5.08 4.51 -28.13
CA GLU A 89 5.88 4.50 -26.89
C GLU A 89 4.99 4.44 -25.63
N GLU A 90 3.74 4.04 -25.79
CA GLU A 90 2.78 3.92 -24.71
C GLU A 90 3.19 2.84 -23.70
N ASP A 91 3.22 3.18 -22.43
CA ASP A 91 3.42 2.24 -21.33
C ASP A 91 2.14 1.45 -21.05
N ASP A 92 2.21 0.11 -21.16
CA ASP A 92 1.06 -0.78 -20.99
C ASP A 92 0.46 -0.75 -19.58
N VAL A 93 1.25 -0.49 -18.53
CA VAL A 93 0.78 -0.43 -17.14
C VAL A 93 -0.02 0.85 -16.93
N ILE A 94 0.54 1.99 -17.37
CA ILE A 94 -0.13 3.30 -17.31
C ILE A 94 -1.42 3.28 -18.15
N GLU A 95 -1.39 2.74 -19.39
CA GLU A 95 -2.59 2.64 -20.21
C GLU A 95 -3.71 1.86 -19.53
N ASN A 96 -3.37 0.72 -18.91
CA ASN A 96 -4.36 -0.08 -18.21
C ASN A 96 -4.91 0.64 -16.97
N LEU A 97 -4.05 1.34 -16.21
CA LEU A 97 -4.45 2.10 -15.03
C LEU A 97 -5.39 3.24 -15.43
N LEU A 98 -5.02 4.07 -16.40
CA LEU A 98 -5.86 5.16 -16.91
C LEU A 98 -7.23 4.66 -17.41
N SER A 99 -7.26 3.55 -18.16
CA SER A 99 -8.52 2.94 -18.61
C SER A 99 -9.42 2.51 -17.44
N LYS A 100 -8.82 2.16 -16.28
CA LYS A 100 -9.61 1.85 -15.09
C LYS A 100 -10.21 3.08 -14.45
N TYR A 101 -9.47 4.19 -14.35
CA TYR A 101 -10.02 5.45 -13.87
C TYR A 101 -11.21 5.91 -14.72
N GLU A 102 -11.09 5.92 -16.06
CA GLU A 102 -12.22 6.22 -16.96
C GLU A 102 -13.42 5.29 -16.76
N SER A 103 -13.16 4.00 -16.47
CA SER A 103 -14.25 3.04 -16.27
C SER A 103 -14.96 3.17 -14.92
N GLN A 104 -14.35 3.83 -13.92
CA GLN A 104 -14.96 4.02 -12.60
C GLN A 104 -15.88 5.24 -12.55
N SER A 105 -15.57 6.31 -13.29
CA SER A 105 -16.39 7.52 -13.29
C SER A 105 -16.54 8.09 -14.70
N SER A 106 -17.75 8.49 -15.03
CA SER A 106 -18.04 9.20 -16.30
C SER A 106 -17.54 10.66 -16.30
N LEU A 107 -17.06 11.14 -15.13
CA LEU A 107 -16.48 12.48 -14.98
C LEU A 107 -14.98 12.49 -15.27
N ILE A 108 -14.36 11.33 -15.49
CA ILE A 108 -12.94 11.23 -15.85
C ILE A 108 -12.79 10.96 -17.34
N GLU A 109 -12.07 11.84 -18.05
CA GLU A 109 -11.71 11.68 -19.44
C GLU A 109 -10.18 11.58 -19.59
N VAL A 110 -9.68 10.58 -20.34
CA VAL A 110 -8.26 10.44 -20.65
C VAL A 110 -7.98 10.85 -22.08
N VAL A 111 -7.11 11.86 -22.26
CA VAL A 111 -6.77 12.43 -23.56
C VAL A 111 -5.28 12.25 -23.86
N LYS A 112 -4.93 11.43 -24.87
CA LYS A 112 -3.54 11.30 -25.32
C LYS A 112 -3.06 12.57 -26.01
N LYS A 113 -1.89 13.09 -25.61
CA LYS A 113 -1.22 14.24 -26.21
C LYS A 113 0.17 13.85 -26.73
N ASN A 114 0.30 13.70 -28.02
CA ASN A 114 1.59 13.41 -28.64
C ASN A 114 2.46 14.70 -28.65
N PRO A 115 3.62 14.71 -27.96
CA PRO A 115 4.51 15.89 -27.90
C PRO A 115 5.09 16.28 -29.26
N ASP A 116 5.21 15.36 -30.22
CA ASP A 116 5.68 15.66 -31.58
C ASP A 116 4.64 16.49 -32.36
N VAL A 117 3.37 16.29 -32.04
CA VAL A 117 2.24 17.03 -32.66
C VAL A 117 1.92 18.31 -31.89
N TYR A 118 2.05 18.28 -30.56
CA TYR A 118 1.72 19.39 -29.66
C TYR A 118 2.92 19.79 -28.79
N PRO A 119 4.03 20.30 -29.36
CA PRO A 119 5.30 20.50 -28.63
C PRO A 119 5.25 21.61 -27.57
N THR A 120 4.23 22.46 -27.58
CA THR A 120 4.05 23.55 -26.60
C THR A 120 2.98 23.26 -25.56
N PHE A 121 2.26 22.15 -25.68
CA PHE A 121 1.12 21.84 -24.83
C PHE A 121 1.47 21.80 -23.34
N THR A 122 2.59 21.16 -22.98
CA THR A 122 2.99 20.95 -21.59
C THR A 122 3.49 22.25 -20.90
N ARG A 123 3.93 23.25 -21.68
CA ARG A 123 4.50 24.51 -21.15
C ARG A 123 3.53 25.36 -20.34
N GLN A 124 2.24 25.15 -20.49
CA GLN A 124 1.22 25.86 -19.71
C GLN A 124 1.03 25.25 -18.31
N TYR A 125 1.52 24.03 -18.08
CA TYR A 125 1.36 23.29 -16.82
C TYR A 125 2.67 23.19 -16.03
N THR A 126 3.81 23.11 -16.72
CA THR A 126 5.11 23.01 -16.07
C THR A 126 6.21 23.67 -16.90
N SER A 127 7.25 24.18 -16.19
CA SER A 127 8.48 24.67 -16.80
C SER A 127 9.53 23.57 -17.01
N GLU A 128 9.27 22.37 -16.49
CA GLU A 128 10.18 21.23 -16.57
C GLU A 128 10.13 20.53 -17.93
N SER A 129 11.16 19.72 -18.20
CA SER A 129 11.15 18.82 -19.34
C SER A 129 10.24 17.64 -19.04
N VAL A 130 9.20 17.44 -19.85
CA VAL A 130 8.20 16.41 -19.66
C VAL A 130 8.61 15.11 -20.36
N PRO A 131 8.99 14.05 -19.63
CA PRO A 131 9.27 12.74 -20.20
C PRO A 131 8.03 12.10 -20.84
N ASN A 132 8.24 11.15 -21.77
CA ASN A 132 7.18 10.30 -22.28
C ASN A 132 6.47 9.54 -21.13
N ASN A 133 5.18 9.32 -21.28
CA ASN A 133 4.32 8.68 -20.29
C ASN A 133 4.09 9.47 -19.00
N SER A 134 4.41 10.76 -19.00
CA SER A 134 3.98 11.69 -17.94
C SER A 134 2.50 12.05 -18.09
N LEU A 135 1.89 12.50 -17.01
CA LEU A 135 0.48 12.84 -16.95
C LEU A 135 0.28 14.30 -16.52
N ILE A 136 -0.83 14.89 -16.92
CA ILE A 136 -1.31 16.17 -16.41
C ILE A 136 -2.78 15.97 -16.08
N VAL A 137 -3.14 16.18 -14.82
CA VAL A 137 -4.52 16.12 -14.35
C VAL A 137 -5.05 17.53 -14.25
N GLU A 138 -6.24 17.79 -14.81
CA GLU A 138 -6.85 19.11 -14.86
C GLU A 138 -8.33 19.03 -14.50
N SER A 139 -8.79 19.97 -13.68
CA SER A 139 -10.20 20.20 -13.39
C SER A 139 -10.43 21.71 -13.17
N GLY A 140 -11.34 22.30 -13.94
CA GLY A 140 -11.56 23.75 -13.90
C GLY A 140 -10.31 24.56 -14.22
N GLU A 141 -9.87 25.40 -13.29
CA GLU A 141 -8.65 26.22 -13.41
C GLU A 141 -7.41 25.57 -12.76
N ARG A 142 -7.57 24.44 -12.07
CA ARG A 142 -6.50 23.75 -11.35
C ARG A 142 -5.93 22.61 -12.17
N SER A 143 -4.62 22.44 -12.08
CA SER A 143 -3.92 21.34 -12.74
C SER A 143 -2.73 20.86 -11.91
N ARG A 144 -2.40 19.57 -12.04
CA ARG A 144 -1.22 18.96 -11.45
C ARG A 144 -0.47 18.13 -12.48
N TYR A 145 0.83 18.37 -12.58
CA TYR A 145 1.73 17.59 -13.40
C TYR A 145 2.29 16.41 -12.61
N ILE A 146 2.32 15.24 -13.24
CA ILE A 146 2.90 14.00 -12.71
C ILE A 146 3.98 13.55 -13.67
N SER A 147 5.23 13.57 -13.24
CA SER A 147 6.35 13.09 -14.04
C SER A 147 6.30 11.55 -14.14
N TYR A 148 6.87 11.01 -15.21
CA TYR A 148 7.11 9.57 -15.31
C TYR A 148 7.92 9.01 -14.13
N ASN A 149 8.83 9.83 -13.56
CA ASN A 149 9.64 9.44 -12.40
C ASN A 149 8.82 9.41 -11.09
N ASP A 150 7.69 10.11 -11.01
CA ASP A 150 6.77 10.04 -9.89
C ASP A 150 5.89 8.77 -9.97
N ILE A 151 5.69 8.25 -11.18
CA ILE A 151 4.97 7.01 -11.44
C ILE A 151 5.86 5.79 -11.21
N TYR A 152 7.12 5.84 -11.65
CA TYR A 152 8.14 4.81 -11.44
C TYR A 152 9.24 5.33 -10.53
N VAL A 153 9.05 5.15 -9.24
CA VAL A 153 9.95 5.65 -8.19
C VAL A 153 11.15 4.72 -8.05
N GLN A 154 12.36 5.27 -8.19
CA GLN A 154 13.59 4.54 -7.96
C GLN A 154 14.14 4.87 -6.57
N THR A 155 14.30 3.85 -5.75
CA THR A 155 14.89 3.95 -4.42
C THR A 155 16.24 3.22 -4.41
N ALA A 156 17.29 3.91 -3.98
CA ALA A 156 18.60 3.31 -3.79
C ALA A 156 18.62 2.55 -2.45
N ASP A 157 18.94 1.27 -2.51
CA ASP A 157 19.24 0.49 -1.31
C ASP A 157 20.73 0.65 -0.95
N MET A 158 20.99 1.38 0.11
CA MET A 158 22.35 1.68 0.57
C MET A 158 23.10 0.45 1.07
N TYR A 159 22.40 -0.62 1.47
CA TYR A 159 23.01 -1.84 1.98
C TYR A 159 23.38 -2.83 0.88
N SER A 160 22.54 -2.95 -0.13
CA SER A 160 22.78 -3.87 -1.24
C SER A 160 23.47 -3.22 -2.44
N TYR A 161 23.71 -1.91 -2.42
CA TYR A 161 24.17 -1.11 -3.58
C TYR A 161 23.34 -1.36 -4.84
N SER A 162 22.06 -1.65 -4.67
CA SER A 162 21.10 -1.88 -5.75
C SER A 162 20.03 -0.80 -5.78
N TYR A 163 19.38 -0.67 -6.95
CA TYR A 163 18.19 0.17 -7.05
C TYR A 163 16.97 -0.73 -7.08
N SER A 164 15.97 -0.40 -6.27
CA SER A 164 14.64 -0.95 -6.39
C SER A 164 13.75 0.04 -7.14
N THR A 165 12.84 -0.47 -7.96
CA THR A 165 11.85 0.36 -8.64
C THR A 165 10.47 -0.04 -8.12
N SER A 166 9.69 0.94 -7.70
CA SER A 166 8.29 0.76 -7.33
C SER A 166 7.37 1.52 -8.30
N PHE A 167 6.17 1.02 -8.49
CA PHE A 167 5.12 1.65 -9.30
C PHE A 167 4.13 2.37 -8.39
N ASP A 168 4.08 3.67 -8.50
CA ASP A 168 3.24 4.54 -7.71
C ASP A 168 2.17 5.30 -8.52
N GLY A 169 1.89 4.81 -9.71
CA GLY A 169 0.95 5.47 -10.61
C GLY A 169 -0.45 5.66 -10.03
N GLU A 170 -0.91 4.74 -9.18
CA GLU A 170 -2.22 4.87 -8.55
C GLU A 170 -2.23 5.99 -7.51
N GLY A 171 -1.25 6.04 -6.62
CA GLY A 171 -1.11 7.10 -5.62
C GLY A 171 -0.98 8.47 -6.29
N ALA A 172 -0.06 8.62 -7.24
CA ALA A 172 0.18 9.88 -7.95
C ALA A 172 -1.07 10.41 -8.69
N ILE A 173 -1.82 9.53 -9.37
CA ILE A 173 -3.04 9.95 -10.10
C ILE A 173 -4.16 10.31 -9.12
N THR A 174 -4.39 9.50 -8.08
CA THR A 174 -5.48 9.77 -7.11
C THR A 174 -5.22 11.05 -6.34
N SER A 175 -4.01 11.28 -5.86
CA SER A 175 -3.60 12.52 -5.23
C SER A 175 -3.74 13.73 -6.16
N ALA A 176 -3.37 13.60 -7.44
CA ALA A 176 -3.55 14.67 -8.40
C ALA A 176 -5.02 14.96 -8.69
N ILE A 177 -5.88 13.95 -8.76
CA ILE A 177 -7.33 14.12 -8.90
C ILE A 177 -7.87 14.87 -7.69
N ASP A 178 -7.53 14.42 -6.47
CA ASP A 178 -7.93 15.06 -5.23
C ASP A 178 -7.51 16.53 -5.18
N TYR A 179 -6.24 16.81 -5.50
CA TYR A 179 -5.71 18.18 -5.56
C TYR A 179 -6.51 19.10 -6.49
N VAL A 180 -6.90 18.64 -7.68
CA VAL A 180 -7.56 19.52 -8.66
C VAL A 180 -9.04 19.73 -8.38
N VAL A 181 -9.67 18.86 -7.58
CA VAL A 181 -11.10 18.96 -7.25
C VAL A 181 -11.36 19.61 -5.89
N ASN A 182 -10.41 19.55 -4.97
CA ASN A 182 -10.51 20.16 -3.64
C ASN A 182 -9.77 21.50 -3.60
N GLU A 183 -10.47 22.59 -3.31
CA GLU A 183 -9.88 23.93 -3.26
C GLU A 183 -9.13 24.16 -1.96
N GLU A 184 -9.62 23.63 -0.86
CA GLU A 184 -9.02 23.72 0.47
C GLU A 184 -8.17 22.46 0.71
N GLN A 185 -6.88 22.65 1.03
CA GLN A 185 -5.97 21.59 1.39
C GLN A 185 -5.78 21.55 2.88
N PRO A 186 -5.73 20.36 3.52
CA PRO A 186 -5.45 20.28 4.95
C PRO A 186 -4.08 20.84 5.32
N LYS A 187 -3.97 21.42 6.52
CA LYS A 187 -2.74 22.03 7.02
C LYS A 187 -2.19 21.30 8.23
N LEU A 188 -0.96 20.83 8.09
CA LEU A 188 -0.15 20.26 9.16
C LEU A 188 0.84 21.30 9.68
N TYR A 189 0.67 21.74 10.93
CA TYR A 189 1.60 22.63 11.58
C TYR A 189 2.66 21.86 12.37
N LEU A 190 3.93 21.97 11.95
CA LEU A 190 5.07 21.43 12.69
C LEU A 190 5.45 22.36 13.81
N LEU A 191 5.36 21.86 15.03
CA LEU A 191 5.77 22.60 16.22
C LEU A 191 7.29 22.78 16.24
N GLN A 192 7.75 23.95 16.66
CA GLN A 192 9.17 24.31 16.73
C GLN A 192 9.46 25.16 17.97
N GLY A 193 10.67 25.05 18.48
CA GLY A 193 11.16 25.82 19.61
C GLY A 193 11.93 24.99 20.64
N HIS A 194 11.86 23.65 20.54
CA HIS A 194 12.40 22.70 21.52
C HIS A 194 13.47 21.78 20.93
N GLY A 195 14.11 22.19 19.81
CA GLY A 195 15.14 21.41 19.15
C GLY A 195 14.60 20.27 18.30
N GLU A 196 13.38 20.39 17.83
CA GLU A 196 12.71 19.40 16.99
C GLU A 196 13.54 19.08 15.75
N ALA A 197 13.57 17.82 15.38
CA ALA A 197 14.23 17.40 14.15
C ALA A 197 13.41 17.81 12.90
N ASP A 198 14.11 18.03 11.79
CA ASP A 198 13.44 18.14 10.49
C ASP A 198 12.74 16.82 10.13
N LEU A 199 11.55 16.88 9.53
CA LEU A 199 10.89 15.69 9.01
C LEU A 199 11.80 14.99 7.99
N PRO A 200 11.97 13.65 8.11
CA PRO A 200 12.70 12.87 7.12
C PRO A 200 12.14 13.11 5.71
N SER A 201 13.04 13.17 4.72
CA SER A 201 12.68 13.57 3.36
C SER A 201 11.63 12.65 2.73
N ALA A 202 11.72 11.34 2.99
CA ALA A 202 10.75 10.37 2.49
C ALA A 202 9.34 10.64 3.05
N PHE A 203 9.24 10.89 4.36
CA PHE A 203 7.96 11.17 5.01
C PHE A 203 7.38 12.54 4.59
N ARG A 204 8.21 13.58 4.55
CA ARG A 204 7.79 14.91 4.04
C ARG A 204 7.20 14.82 2.64
N ASN A 205 7.89 14.12 1.73
CA ASN A 205 7.40 13.91 0.36
C ASN A 205 6.06 13.16 0.32
N GLN A 206 5.83 12.24 1.24
CA GLN A 206 4.57 11.52 1.34
C GLN A 206 3.44 12.44 1.79
N VAL A 207 3.66 13.27 2.83
CA VAL A 207 2.69 14.27 3.29
C VAL A 207 2.33 15.27 2.18
N GLU A 208 3.34 15.84 1.50
CA GLU A 208 3.13 16.78 0.40
C GLU A 208 2.43 16.14 -0.82
N LYS A 209 2.70 14.86 -1.06
CA LYS A 209 2.07 14.09 -2.11
C LYS A 209 0.58 13.85 -1.83
N ASP A 210 0.20 13.70 -0.58
CA ASP A 210 -1.18 13.54 -0.14
C ASP A 210 -1.88 14.91 0.04
N ASN A 211 -1.33 15.98 -0.56
CA ASN A 211 -1.86 17.34 -0.62
C ASN A 211 -2.02 18.03 0.74
N ILE A 212 -1.27 17.59 1.75
CA ILE A 212 -1.24 18.26 3.05
C ILE A 212 -0.20 19.39 2.99
N GLU A 213 -0.63 20.60 3.26
CA GLU A 213 0.24 21.78 3.37
C GLU A 213 1.01 21.72 4.70
N ILE A 214 2.35 21.86 4.64
CA ILE A 214 3.19 21.82 5.83
C ILE A 214 3.61 23.24 6.18
N GLU A 215 3.20 23.70 7.35
CA GLU A 215 3.63 24.98 7.92
C GLU A 215 4.40 24.78 9.23
N SER A 216 5.15 25.78 9.69
CA SER A 216 5.85 25.74 10.98
C SER A 216 5.22 26.69 11.97
N LEU A 217 5.07 26.24 13.22
CA LEU A 217 4.50 27.01 14.32
C LEU A 217 5.43 26.96 15.55
N SER A 218 5.91 28.12 16.00
CA SER A 218 6.67 28.19 17.23
C SER A 218 5.78 28.59 18.39
N LEU A 219 5.62 27.72 19.37
CA LEU A 219 4.83 27.95 20.56
C LEU A 219 5.43 29.04 21.45
N LEU A 220 6.76 29.23 21.42
CA LEU A 220 7.46 30.27 22.18
C LEU A 220 6.95 31.70 21.90
N ASN A 221 6.39 31.92 20.72
CA ASN A 221 5.95 33.25 20.26
C ASN A 221 4.45 33.31 19.96
N THR A 222 3.72 32.26 20.24
CA THR A 222 2.31 32.12 19.85
C THR A 222 1.42 31.99 21.08
N GLU A 223 0.49 32.94 21.26
CA GLU A 223 -0.50 32.86 22.33
C GLU A 223 -1.75 32.05 21.92
N VAL A 224 -1.97 31.88 20.64
CA VAL A 224 -3.16 31.20 20.08
C VAL A 224 -2.76 30.35 18.88
N ILE A 225 -3.19 29.10 18.84
CA ILE A 225 -2.99 28.21 17.69
C ILE A 225 -3.86 28.70 16.52
N PRO A 226 -3.33 28.71 15.26
CA PRO A 226 -4.10 29.13 14.08
C PRO A 226 -5.41 28.35 13.93
N GLU A 227 -6.50 29.05 13.56
CA GLU A 227 -7.80 28.42 13.37
C GLU A 227 -7.85 27.47 12.16
N ASP A 228 -6.91 27.62 11.21
CA ASP A 228 -6.76 26.79 10.02
C ASP A 228 -5.78 25.61 10.23
N ALA A 229 -5.40 25.32 11.48
CA ALA A 229 -4.60 24.16 11.82
C ALA A 229 -5.50 22.90 11.90
N ASP A 230 -5.44 22.05 10.88
CA ASP A 230 -6.17 20.77 10.89
C ASP A 230 -5.49 19.76 11.81
N CYS A 231 -4.15 19.79 11.88
CA CYS A 231 -3.37 18.99 12.80
C CYS A 231 -2.09 19.72 13.21
N LEU A 232 -1.70 19.56 14.49
CA LEU A 232 -0.37 19.93 14.99
C LEU A 232 0.50 18.66 15.05
N MET A 233 1.78 18.78 14.71
CA MET A 233 2.73 17.68 14.86
C MET A 233 3.97 18.14 15.63
N LEU A 234 4.30 17.40 16.69
CA LEU A 234 5.56 17.52 17.42
C LEU A 234 6.44 16.31 17.07
N TYR A 235 7.55 16.59 16.40
CA TYR A 235 8.45 15.52 15.94
C TYR A 235 9.84 15.62 16.56
N SER A 236 10.19 14.63 17.36
CA SER A 236 11.54 14.45 17.93
C SER A 236 12.09 15.70 18.64
N PRO A 237 11.38 16.27 19.64
CA PRO A 237 11.90 17.36 20.44
C PRO A 237 13.09 16.91 21.27
N GLU A 238 14.11 17.79 21.43
CA GLU A 238 15.31 17.54 22.26
C GLU A 238 15.18 18.12 23.68
N SER A 239 14.31 19.13 23.86
CA SER A 239 14.06 19.76 25.17
C SER A 239 12.57 19.82 25.47
N ASP A 240 12.24 19.93 26.78
CA ASP A 240 10.88 19.89 27.25
C ASP A 240 10.11 21.18 26.98
N LEU A 241 8.78 21.08 26.95
CA LEU A 241 7.85 22.21 26.89
C LEU A 241 7.87 23.00 28.19
N SER A 242 7.55 24.29 28.12
CA SER A 242 7.16 25.05 29.32
C SER A 242 5.74 24.66 29.79
N GLU A 243 5.39 24.97 31.05
CA GLU A 243 4.03 24.77 31.56
C GLU A 243 2.99 25.53 30.75
N ASP A 244 3.30 26.75 30.26
CA ASP A 244 2.36 27.56 29.47
C ASP A 244 2.08 26.92 28.10
N GLU A 245 3.12 26.38 27.44
CA GLU A 245 2.99 25.66 26.15
C GLU A 245 2.23 24.35 26.32
N ARG A 246 2.56 23.60 27.37
CA ARG A 246 1.81 22.39 27.73
C ARG A 246 0.32 22.69 27.92
N ASN A 247 -0.02 23.75 28.65
CA ASN A 247 -1.41 24.12 28.89
C ASN A 247 -2.09 24.58 27.59
N LEU A 248 -1.39 25.32 26.73
CA LEU A 248 -1.90 25.69 25.40
C LEU A 248 -2.27 24.48 24.55
N LEU A 249 -1.41 23.47 24.52
CA LEU A 249 -1.67 22.22 23.79
C LEU A 249 -2.81 21.42 24.43
N ALA A 250 -2.87 21.34 25.77
CA ALA A 250 -3.97 20.68 26.47
C ALA A 250 -5.32 21.32 26.16
N ASP A 251 -5.37 22.65 26.21
CA ASP A 251 -6.59 23.41 25.88
C ASP A 251 -6.97 23.23 24.41
N TYR A 252 -6.00 23.24 23.50
CA TYR A 252 -6.23 22.99 22.06
C TYR A 252 -6.90 21.63 21.84
N VAL A 253 -6.31 20.56 22.39
CA VAL A 253 -6.86 19.21 22.25
C VAL A 253 -8.20 19.06 22.96
N ALA A 254 -8.37 19.64 24.16
CA ALA A 254 -9.65 19.61 24.88
C ALA A 254 -10.80 20.25 24.09
N ASN A 255 -10.49 21.25 23.24
CA ASN A 255 -11.47 22.00 22.44
C ASN A 255 -11.63 21.46 21.00
N GLY A 256 -11.18 20.25 20.71
CA GLY A 256 -11.40 19.61 19.41
C GLY A 256 -10.16 19.59 18.50
N GLY A 257 -9.03 20.13 18.97
CA GLY A 257 -7.77 20.12 18.22
C GLY A 257 -7.16 18.74 18.08
N LYS A 258 -6.32 18.58 17.07
CA LYS A 258 -5.65 17.32 16.71
C LYS A 258 -4.15 17.46 16.91
N LEU A 259 -3.54 16.55 17.68
CA LEU A 259 -2.13 16.60 18.03
C LEU A 259 -1.45 15.23 17.79
N LEU A 260 -0.53 15.19 16.84
CA LEU A 260 0.34 14.04 16.59
C LEU A 260 1.70 14.25 17.26
N VAL A 261 2.09 13.34 18.15
CA VAL A 261 3.38 13.39 18.84
C VAL A 261 4.22 12.17 18.50
N ILE A 262 5.45 12.44 18.07
CA ILE A 262 6.48 11.42 17.87
C ILE A 262 7.68 11.83 18.71
N ALA A 263 7.76 11.31 19.93
CA ALA A 263 8.75 11.70 20.90
C ALA A 263 9.20 10.49 21.75
N GLY A 264 10.50 10.27 21.83
CA GLY A 264 11.11 9.23 22.65
C GLY A 264 11.93 9.81 23.82
N PRO A 265 12.70 8.98 24.51
CA PRO A 265 13.60 9.46 25.54
C PRO A 265 14.72 10.32 24.95
N THR A 266 15.04 11.42 25.60
CA THR A 266 16.16 12.29 25.22
C THR A 266 17.44 11.92 25.94
N ARG A 267 18.59 12.39 25.42
CA ARG A 267 19.91 12.07 26.03
C ARG A 267 20.20 12.90 27.28
N GLU A 268 19.66 14.12 27.33
CA GLU A 268 19.95 15.07 28.43
C GLU A 268 18.91 14.95 29.53
N ASP A 269 17.62 14.98 29.20
CA ASP A 269 16.54 15.05 30.19
C ASP A 269 15.86 13.69 30.46
N GLY A 270 16.15 12.65 29.63
CA GLY A 270 15.47 11.37 29.71
C GLY A 270 14.01 11.49 29.25
N ILE A 271 13.10 11.70 30.17
CA ILE A 271 11.66 11.95 29.90
C ILE A 271 11.42 13.45 29.86
N LEU A 272 10.69 13.92 28.85
CA LEU A 272 10.20 15.29 28.74
C LEU A 272 8.94 15.44 29.62
N GLU A 273 9.12 15.83 30.89
CA GLU A 273 8.10 15.74 31.94
C GLU A 273 6.84 16.55 31.60
N ASN A 274 6.97 17.81 31.14
CA ASN A 274 5.84 18.65 30.78
C ASN A 274 5.11 18.09 29.55
N LEU A 275 5.85 17.66 28.54
CA LEU A 275 5.27 17.05 27.34
C LEU A 275 4.46 15.80 27.68
N TYR A 276 5.06 14.84 28.42
CA TYR A 276 4.38 13.60 28.78
C TYR A 276 3.27 13.81 29.81
N SER A 277 3.26 14.92 30.57
CA SER A 277 2.16 15.26 31.47
C SER A 277 0.82 15.52 30.75
N LEU A 278 0.85 15.76 29.44
CA LEU A 278 -0.37 15.79 28.62
C LEU A 278 -1.12 14.45 28.67
N LEU A 279 -0.40 13.34 28.76
CA LEU A 279 -0.98 12.00 28.84
C LEU A 279 -1.50 11.68 30.24
N SER A 280 -0.91 12.27 31.28
CA SER A 280 -1.32 12.07 32.69
C SER A 280 -2.76 12.52 32.93
N ASP A 281 -3.25 13.50 32.19
CA ASP A 281 -4.67 13.97 32.22
C ASP A 281 -5.64 12.83 31.82
N TYR A 282 -5.15 11.80 31.13
CA TYR A 282 -5.92 10.64 30.66
C TYR A 282 -5.55 9.34 31.38
N GLY A 283 -4.74 9.44 32.45
CA GLY A 283 -4.31 8.30 33.27
C GLY A 283 -3.23 7.44 32.62
N VAL A 284 -2.46 8.01 31.68
CA VAL A 284 -1.31 7.36 31.04
C VAL A 284 -0.03 7.99 31.53
N GLU A 285 0.92 7.18 31.98
CA GLU A 285 2.19 7.63 32.54
C GLU A 285 3.37 6.95 31.78
N PRO A 286 4.47 7.68 31.52
CA PRO A 286 5.66 7.07 30.94
C PRO A 286 6.44 6.28 31.98
N PHE A 287 7.03 5.14 31.58
CA PHE A 287 8.04 4.45 32.36
C PHE A 287 9.42 5.04 32.11
N GLU A 288 10.27 5.04 33.15
CA GLU A 288 11.67 5.42 32.98
C GLU A 288 12.43 4.42 32.11
N GLY A 289 13.40 4.91 31.34
CA GLY A 289 14.36 4.10 30.61
C GLY A 289 14.08 3.97 29.11
N ILE A 290 14.64 2.92 28.53
CA ILE A 290 14.49 2.58 27.11
C ILE A 290 13.98 1.15 27.04
N VAL A 291 12.93 0.94 26.27
CA VAL A 291 12.34 -0.40 26.08
C VAL A 291 13.27 -1.27 25.24
N LEU A 292 13.54 -2.47 25.73
CA LEU A 292 14.30 -3.52 25.07
C LEU A 292 13.47 -4.79 24.95
N GLU A 293 13.74 -5.58 23.92
CA GLU A 293 13.17 -6.91 23.74
C GLU A 293 14.20 -7.99 23.97
N SER A 294 13.84 -9.01 24.77
CA SER A 294 14.70 -10.16 25.04
C SER A 294 14.58 -11.24 23.96
N ASP A 295 13.40 -11.42 23.38
CA ASP A 295 13.16 -12.43 22.34
C ASP A 295 13.51 -11.86 20.95
N PRO A 296 14.44 -12.50 20.21
CA PRO A 296 14.81 -12.10 18.85
C PRO A 296 13.65 -12.06 17.83
N ALA A 297 12.51 -12.65 18.16
CA ALA A 297 11.32 -12.57 17.30
C ALA A 297 10.64 -11.19 17.32
N TYR A 298 10.90 -10.38 18.36
CA TYR A 298 10.25 -9.10 18.61
C TYR A 298 11.18 -7.88 18.50
N TYR A 299 12.36 -8.04 17.92
CA TYR A 299 13.20 -6.90 17.58
C TYR A 299 13.88 -7.06 16.21
N SER A 300 14.29 -5.95 15.62
CA SER A 300 14.99 -5.94 14.33
C SER A 300 16.37 -6.63 14.44
N ALA A 301 16.56 -7.71 13.69
CA ALA A 301 17.82 -8.46 13.66
C ALA A 301 19.03 -7.60 13.22
N PHE A 302 18.80 -6.51 12.52
CA PHE A 302 19.84 -5.59 12.04
C PHE A 302 20.20 -4.52 13.06
N SER A 303 19.21 -4.05 13.85
CA SER A 303 19.37 -2.92 14.77
C SER A 303 19.46 -3.34 16.24
N GLY A 304 19.14 -4.60 16.55
CA GLY A 304 19.26 -5.19 17.88
C GLY A 304 18.10 -4.91 18.82
N PRO A 305 18.22 -5.32 20.12
CA PRO A 305 17.11 -5.34 21.08
C PRO A 305 16.41 -4.00 21.36
N ALA A 306 17.06 -2.87 21.10
CA ALA A 306 16.49 -1.54 21.27
C ALA A 306 15.67 -1.05 20.05
N ALA A 307 15.58 -1.85 18.98
CA ALA A 307 14.72 -1.58 17.83
C ALA A 307 13.60 -2.61 17.78
N ILE A 308 12.60 -2.38 18.61
CA ILE A 308 11.51 -3.32 18.87
C ILE A 308 10.55 -3.44 17.69
N LEU A 309 9.87 -4.59 17.58
CA LEU A 309 8.80 -4.89 16.63
C LEU A 309 7.50 -5.07 17.45
N PRO A 310 6.80 -3.98 17.77
CA PRO A 310 5.61 -4.07 18.58
C PRO A 310 4.45 -4.76 17.83
N GLU A 311 3.54 -5.35 18.58
CA GLU A 311 2.28 -5.89 18.07
C GLU A 311 1.32 -4.74 17.77
N LEU A 312 0.68 -4.79 16.60
CA LEU A 312 -0.33 -3.82 16.18
C LEU A 312 -1.71 -4.30 16.66
N HIS A 313 -2.47 -3.42 17.32
CA HIS A 313 -3.85 -3.67 17.72
C HIS A 313 -4.82 -3.10 16.70
N SER A 314 -5.94 -3.79 16.48
CA SER A 314 -6.97 -3.39 15.50
C SER A 314 -7.58 -2.03 15.84
N ASN A 315 -7.41 -1.09 14.92
CA ASN A 315 -7.89 0.28 14.96
C ASN A 315 -7.88 0.85 13.53
N ASP A 316 -8.65 1.88 13.24
CA ASP A 316 -8.70 2.49 11.90
C ASP A 316 -7.29 2.91 11.41
N ILE A 317 -6.39 3.31 12.32
CA ILE A 317 -5.00 3.69 12.04
C ILE A 317 -4.13 2.47 11.67
N THR A 318 -4.38 1.30 12.25
CA THR A 318 -3.49 0.12 12.16
C THR A 318 -3.99 -0.98 11.24
N ASP A 319 -5.30 -1.06 10.99
CA ASP A 319 -5.95 -2.18 10.29
C ASP A 319 -5.37 -2.44 8.91
N SER A 320 -5.03 -1.40 8.16
CA SER A 320 -4.44 -1.55 6.81
C SER A 320 -3.06 -2.24 6.84
N LEU A 321 -2.26 -2.00 7.89
CA LEU A 321 -0.97 -2.66 8.08
C LEU A 321 -1.15 -4.11 8.54
N ILE A 322 -2.11 -4.36 9.44
CA ILE A 322 -2.45 -5.71 9.92
C ILE A 322 -2.92 -6.58 8.75
N GLU A 323 -3.85 -6.09 7.92
CA GLU A 323 -4.34 -6.80 6.74
C GLU A 323 -3.25 -7.10 5.72
N ALA A 324 -2.30 -6.19 5.57
CA ALA A 324 -1.15 -6.34 4.68
C ALA A 324 -0.01 -7.17 5.29
N ASN A 325 -0.11 -7.55 6.58
CA ASN A 325 0.91 -8.26 7.36
C ASN A 325 2.26 -7.54 7.36
N TYR A 326 2.23 -6.21 7.57
CA TYR A 326 3.42 -5.40 7.77
C TYR A 326 3.73 -5.24 9.26
N SER A 327 5.02 -5.10 9.56
CA SER A 327 5.50 -4.81 10.91
C SER A 327 6.19 -3.45 10.91
N VAL A 328 5.98 -2.68 11.97
CA VAL A 328 6.70 -1.43 12.23
C VAL A 328 7.95 -1.71 13.05
N ILE A 329 8.95 -0.84 12.94
CA ILE A 329 10.18 -0.89 13.72
C ILE A 329 10.23 0.35 14.60
N MET A 330 10.29 0.16 15.92
CA MET A 330 10.33 1.25 16.90
C MET A 330 11.67 1.28 17.61
N PRO A 331 12.63 2.12 17.17
CA PRO A 331 13.94 2.21 17.82
C PRO A 331 13.90 3.14 19.04
N ILE A 332 14.53 2.74 20.12
CA ILE A 332 14.73 3.57 21.33
C ILE A 332 13.40 4.18 21.80
N ALA A 333 12.47 3.32 22.15
CA ALA A 333 11.13 3.72 22.60
C ALA A 333 11.05 3.85 24.12
N LEU A 334 10.15 4.72 24.61
CA LEU A 334 9.64 4.70 25.96
C LEU A 334 8.47 3.72 26.08
N GLY A 335 8.32 3.09 27.26
CA GLY A 335 7.11 2.37 27.62
C GLY A 335 6.08 3.31 28.22
N LEU A 336 4.80 3.11 27.93
CA LEU A 336 3.69 3.78 28.58
C LEU A 336 2.90 2.81 29.46
N ASN A 337 2.53 3.29 30.66
CA ASN A 337 1.59 2.61 31.55
C ASN A 337 0.18 3.12 31.27
N THR A 338 -0.68 2.23 30.80
CA THR A 338 -2.08 2.53 30.46
C THR A 338 -3.07 1.89 31.44
N GLU A 339 -2.61 1.20 32.49
CA GLU A 339 -3.47 0.49 33.47
C GLU A 339 -4.52 1.38 34.14
N ASN A 340 -4.16 2.65 34.37
CA ASN A 340 -5.05 3.63 35.00
C ASN A 340 -5.80 4.51 33.96
N SER A 341 -5.63 4.22 32.68
CA SER A 341 -6.27 4.99 31.62
C SER A 341 -7.80 4.86 31.64
N PHE A 342 -8.47 5.90 31.19
CA PHE A 342 -9.91 5.84 30.98
C PHE A 342 -10.21 5.06 29.70
N GLY A 343 -10.48 3.76 29.81
CA GLY A 343 -10.55 2.78 28.72
C GLY A 343 -11.53 3.08 27.57
N SER A 344 -12.35 4.13 27.66
CA SER A 344 -13.16 4.65 26.53
C SER A 344 -12.50 5.83 25.80
N THR A 345 -11.35 6.28 26.28
CA THR A 345 -10.67 7.50 25.81
C THR A 345 -9.30 7.17 25.25
N VAL A 346 -8.65 6.12 25.74
CA VAL A 346 -7.30 5.71 25.33
C VAL A 346 -7.37 4.36 24.62
N ALA A 347 -6.84 4.29 23.42
CA ALA A 347 -6.66 3.05 22.65
C ALA A 347 -5.16 2.76 22.48
N GLU A 348 -4.74 1.55 22.81
CA GLU A 348 -3.40 1.06 22.49
C GLU A 348 -3.33 0.70 21.01
N LEU A 349 -2.42 1.31 20.28
CA LEU A 349 -2.15 1.03 18.88
C LEU A 349 -1.02 0.01 18.73
N LEU A 350 0.02 0.16 19.56
CA LEU A 350 1.24 -0.62 19.54
C LEU A 350 1.61 -1.05 20.95
N THR A 351 1.86 -2.35 21.16
CA THR A 351 2.36 -2.88 22.43
C THR A 351 3.56 -3.79 22.24
N THR A 352 4.41 -3.87 23.25
CA THR A 352 5.55 -4.79 23.24
C THR A 352 5.12 -6.20 23.67
N SER A 353 6.01 -7.17 23.51
CA SER A 353 5.79 -8.54 23.99
C SER A 353 5.94 -8.66 25.52
N ASP A 354 5.46 -9.77 26.08
CA ASP A 354 5.66 -10.12 27.50
C ASP A 354 7.14 -10.32 27.89
N THR A 355 8.05 -10.43 26.89
CA THR A 355 9.49 -10.59 27.11
C THR A 355 10.25 -9.27 27.08
N SER A 356 9.56 -8.15 26.88
CA SER A 356 10.15 -6.83 26.90
C SER A 356 10.40 -6.33 28.32
N PHE A 357 11.32 -5.39 28.45
CA PHE A 357 11.59 -4.69 29.69
C PHE A 357 12.09 -3.27 29.41
N SER A 358 11.86 -2.35 30.33
CA SER A 358 12.43 -1.01 30.26
C SER A 358 13.76 -0.96 31.01
N LYS A 359 14.82 -0.64 30.27
CA LYS A 359 16.16 -0.46 30.78
C LYS A 359 16.30 0.89 31.47
N THR A 360 16.12 0.94 32.79
CA THR A 360 16.09 2.20 33.56
C THR A 360 17.34 3.04 33.47
N SER A 361 18.51 2.42 33.16
CA SER A 361 19.74 3.17 32.87
C SER A 361 19.71 3.98 31.57
N GLY A 362 18.67 3.82 30.74
CA GLY A 362 18.47 4.59 29.54
C GLY A 362 19.68 4.61 28.62
N TYR A 363 20.06 5.78 28.11
CA TYR A 363 21.27 5.94 27.28
C TYR A 363 22.60 5.62 27.96
N ALA A 364 22.61 5.47 29.29
CA ALA A 364 23.81 5.04 30.03
C ALA A 364 23.98 3.52 30.13
N MET A 365 23.07 2.74 29.50
CA MET A 365 23.13 1.28 29.48
C MET A 365 24.46 0.78 28.92
N THR A 366 25.01 -0.28 29.54
CA THR A 366 26.25 -0.94 29.12
C THR A 366 26.02 -2.36 28.63
N THR A 367 24.83 -2.89 28.85
CA THR A 367 24.38 -4.21 28.40
C THR A 367 22.90 -4.15 28.01
N TYR A 368 22.48 -5.02 27.10
CA TYR A 368 21.09 -5.25 26.74
C TYR A 368 20.45 -6.38 27.57
N ASP A 369 21.18 -6.98 28.51
CA ASP A 369 20.62 -7.98 29.42
C ASP A 369 19.80 -7.30 30.52
N TYR A 370 18.78 -7.99 30.99
CA TYR A 370 17.98 -7.55 32.14
C TYR A 370 18.83 -7.43 33.40
N GLU A 371 18.72 -6.34 34.13
CA GLU A 371 19.41 -6.06 35.38
C GLU A 371 18.42 -5.71 36.50
N ASP A 372 18.89 -5.79 37.74
CA ASP A 372 18.10 -5.46 38.92
C ASP A 372 17.69 -3.98 38.89
N GLY A 373 16.40 -3.70 38.90
CA GLY A 373 15.84 -2.35 38.79
C GLY A 373 15.26 -2.01 37.42
N ASP A 374 15.44 -2.88 36.43
CA ASP A 374 14.72 -2.76 35.17
C ASP A 374 13.23 -3.14 35.38
N ILE A 375 12.37 -2.60 34.57
CA ILE A 375 10.90 -2.73 34.70
C ILE A 375 10.38 -3.73 33.67
N ASP A 376 9.66 -4.75 34.14
CA ASP A 376 9.06 -5.77 33.26
C ASP A 376 7.93 -5.16 32.41
N GLY A 377 7.82 -5.59 31.12
CA GLY A 377 6.73 -5.30 30.22
C GLY A 377 5.51 -6.22 30.40
N PRO A 378 4.53 -6.20 29.50
CA PRO A 378 4.51 -5.42 28.24
C PRO A 378 4.22 -3.93 28.45
N PHE A 379 4.54 -3.10 27.43
CA PHE A 379 4.34 -1.66 27.44
C PHE A 379 3.54 -1.24 26.20
N ALA A 380 2.68 -0.23 26.32
CA ALA A 380 2.21 0.50 25.16
C ALA A 380 3.33 1.43 24.64
N THR A 381 3.53 1.46 23.33
CA THR A 381 4.53 2.31 22.66
C THR A 381 3.92 3.18 21.56
N GLY A 382 2.64 2.97 21.28
CA GLY A 382 1.80 3.81 20.43
C GLY A 382 0.37 3.80 20.95
N ILE A 383 -0.22 4.97 21.10
CA ILE A 383 -1.58 5.15 21.62
C ILE A 383 -2.35 6.22 20.84
N SER A 384 -3.67 6.10 20.79
CA SER A 384 -4.60 7.17 20.41
C SER A 384 -5.44 7.55 21.64
N VAL A 385 -5.62 8.85 21.84
CA VAL A 385 -6.44 9.43 22.90
C VAL A 385 -7.51 10.31 22.28
N GLN A 386 -8.78 10.00 22.53
CA GLN A 386 -9.92 10.78 22.08
C GLN A 386 -10.53 11.55 23.25
N THR A 387 -10.71 12.86 23.10
CA THR A 387 -11.27 13.71 24.13
C THR A 387 -12.79 13.86 24.00
N SER A 388 -13.46 14.16 25.09
CA SER A 388 -14.91 14.43 25.08
C SER A 388 -15.27 15.68 24.25
N GLY A 389 -14.32 16.58 23.99
CA GLY A 389 -14.47 17.77 23.16
C GLY A 389 -14.30 17.49 21.65
N GLY A 390 -14.06 16.25 21.27
CA GLY A 390 -13.82 15.86 19.86
C GLY A 390 -12.37 16.04 19.39
N GLY A 391 -11.47 16.43 20.30
CA GLY A 391 -10.03 16.46 20.00
C GLY A 391 -9.40 15.08 20.09
N GLU A 392 -8.24 14.95 19.47
CA GLU A 392 -7.51 13.70 19.42
C GLU A 392 -6.01 13.90 19.56
N MET A 393 -5.35 12.97 20.27
CA MET A 393 -3.91 12.87 20.30
C MET A 393 -3.51 11.48 19.82
N VAL A 394 -2.58 11.42 18.87
CA VAL A 394 -1.89 10.17 18.54
C VAL A 394 -0.44 10.31 18.96
N TRP A 395 0.07 9.30 19.66
CA TRP A 395 1.39 9.35 20.27
C TRP A 395 2.20 8.10 19.98
N PHE A 396 3.41 8.31 19.42
CA PHE A 396 4.42 7.27 19.22
C PHE A 396 5.67 7.61 20.03
N THR A 397 6.13 6.67 20.85
CA THR A 397 7.13 6.93 21.89
C THR A 397 8.58 6.77 21.42
N SER A 398 8.89 6.98 20.16
CA SER A 398 10.24 6.89 19.60
C SER A 398 10.55 8.08 18.69
N SER A 399 11.54 8.90 19.06
CA SER A 399 12.03 10.03 18.26
C SER A 399 12.62 9.60 16.90
N TYR A 400 13.11 8.37 16.77
CA TYR A 400 13.74 7.84 15.57
C TYR A 400 12.79 7.06 14.66
N PHE A 401 11.50 7.01 15.00
CA PHE A 401 10.51 6.16 14.38
C PHE A 401 10.37 6.40 12.86
N LEU A 402 10.42 7.66 12.43
CA LEU A 402 10.29 8.06 11.03
C LEU A 402 11.62 8.16 10.26
N GLU A 403 12.77 7.96 10.91
CA GLU A 403 14.04 8.03 10.18
C GLU A 403 14.04 7.15 8.93
N ASP A 404 14.55 7.68 7.82
CA ASP A 404 14.56 7.01 6.50
C ASP A 404 15.12 5.59 6.54
N SER A 405 16.11 5.33 7.42
CA SER A 405 16.72 4.01 7.61
C SER A 405 15.76 2.98 8.20
N TYR A 406 14.99 3.37 9.23
CA TYR A 406 14.01 2.49 9.87
C TYR A 406 12.75 2.36 9.04
N ASN A 407 12.31 3.45 8.40
CA ASN A 407 11.19 3.41 7.46
C ASN A 407 11.49 2.49 6.27
N ALA A 408 12.68 2.57 5.69
CA ALA A 408 13.10 1.64 4.62
C ALA A 408 13.17 0.18 5.11
N SER A 409 13.68 -0.05 6.34
CA SER A 409 13.80 -1.39 6.92
C SER A 409 12.44 -2.03 7.24
N SER A 410 11.43 -1.22 7.58
CA SER A 410 10.02 -1.65 7.75
C SER A 410 9.25 -1.73 6.42
N SER A 411 9.92 -1.56 5.27
CA SER A 411 9.29 -1.49 3.95
C SER A 411 8.26 -0.35 3.82
N GLY A 412 8.49 0.77 4.49
CA GLY A 412 7.62 1.94 4.51
C GLY A 412 6.54 1.91 5.59
N ALA A 413 6.41 0.83 6.35
CA ALA A 413 5.32 0.66 7.32
C ALA A 413 5.31 1.73 8.42
N ASN A 414 6.47 2.24 8.84
CA ASN A 414 6.54 3.31 9.83
C ASN A 414 5.90 4.60 9.32
N GLY A 415 6.26 5.01 8.10
CA GLY A 415 5.67 6.18 7.44
C GLY A 415 4.18 6.02 7.20
N ASP A 416 3.75 4.85 6.73
CA ASP A 416 2.34 4.58 6.47
C ASP A 416 1.48 4.59 7.73
N LEU A 417 2.02 4.10 8.87
CA LEU A 417 1.29 4.17 10.15
C LEU A 417 1.05 5.62 10.56
N VAL A 418 2.04 6.49 10.41
CA VAL A 418 1.91 7.92 10.74
C VAL A 418 1.00 8.64 9.74
N MET A 419 1.04 8.27 8.46
CA MET A 419 0.09 8.80 7.46
C MET A 419 -1.35 8.38 7.76
N ASN A 420 -1.56 7.12 8.15
CA ASN A 420 -2.90 6.66 8.57
C ASN A 420 -3.40 7.45 9.79
N ALA A 421 -2.53 7.72 10.76
CA ALA A 421 -2.87 8.54 11.93
C ALA A 421 -3.23 9.98 11.53
N LEU A 422 -2.47 10.59 10.61
CA LEU A 422 -2.80 11.91 10.06
C LEU A 422 -4.14 11.91 9.34
N ALA A 423 -4.38 10.90 8.50
CA ALA A 423 -5.62 10.76 7.75
C ALA A 423 -6.85 10.63 8.65
N ASP A 424 -6.74 9.81 9.69
CA ASP A 424 -7.80 9.62 10.68
C ASP A 424 -8.12 10.93 11.44
N MET A 425 -7.07 11.63 11.90
CA MET A 425 -7.21 12.88 12.63
C MET A 425 -7.77 14.02 11.77
N ILE A 426 -7.33 14.15 10.53
CA ILE A 426 -7.78 15.21 9.60
C ILE A 426 -9.19 14.90 9.05
N GLY A 427 -9.62 13.65 9.12
CA GLY A 427 -10.95 13.23 8.61
C GLY A 427 -10.97 12.93 7.11
N GLU A 428 -9.80 12.78 6.48
CA GLU A 428 -9.64 12.45 5.05
C GLU A 428 -9.14 11.00 4.85
N SER A 429 -9.64 10.06 5.62
CA SER A 429 -9.15 8.67 5.69
C SER A 429 -9.13 7.90 4.36
N GLU A 430 -9.72 8.42 3.29
CA GLU A 430 -9.99 7.64 2.08
C GLU A 430 -9.02 7.91 0.91
N ALA A 431 -8.36 9.09 0.87
CA ALA A 431 -7.41 9.44 -0.18
C ALA A 431 -5.95 9.09 0.15
N MET A 432 -5.60 9.02 1.43
CA MET A 432 -4.25 9.16 1.94
C MET A 432 -3.41 7.88 2.06
N ALA A 433 -3.88 6.68 1.88
CA ALA A 433 -3.10 5.47 2.13
C ALA A 433 -2.89 4.58 0.90
N ILE A 434 -2.57 5.17 -0.25
CA ILE A 434 -2.30 4.40 -1.47
C ILE A 434 -0.81 4.13 -1.58
N ARG A 435 -0.40 2.91 -1.23
CA ARG A 435 1.00 2.49 -1.29
C ARG A 435 1.51 2.28 -2.71
N SER A 436 2.76 2.66 -2.94
CA SER A 436 3.48 2.27 -4.14
C SER A 436 3.67 0.75 -4.20
N LYS A 437 3.58 0.19 -5.41
CA LYS A 437 3.66 -1.26 -5.66
C LYS A 437 5.08 -1.64 -6.06
N SER A 438 5.75 -2.51 -5.30
CA SER A 438 7.09 -2.99 -5.63
C SER A 438 7.09 -3.73 -6.98
N LEU A 439 8.04 -3.38 -7.84
CA LEU A 439 8.30 -4.07 -9.11
C LEU A 439 9.40 -5.13 -8.99
N ASN A 440 9.94 -5.31 -7.81
CA ASN A 440 10.91 -6.38 -7.57
C ASN A 440 10.23 -7.74 -7.77
N TYR A 441 10.97 -8.69 -8.35
CA TYR A 441 10.48 -10.06 -8.54
C TYR A 441 10.31 -10.73 -7.18
N ASP A 442 9.10 -10.70 -6.65
CA ASP A 442 8.73 -11.60 -5.57
C ASP A 442 8.52 -12.98 -6.15
N TYR A 443 9.32 -13.94 -5.72
CA TYR A 443 9.04 -15.33 -6.03
C TYR A 443 7.68 -15.69 -5.44
N LEU A 444 6.78 -16.22 -6.27
CA LEU A 444 5.48 -16.69 -5.81
C LEU A 444 5.67 -17.75 -4.72
N THR A 445 5.64 -17.33 -3.47
CA THR A 445 5.71 -18.23 -2.32
C THR A 445 4.33 -18.84 -2.11
N ILE A 446 4.13 -20.02 -2.69
CA ILE A 446 2.94 -20.83 -2.40
C ILE A 446 3.20 -21.66 -1.14
N SER A 447 2.21 -21.77 -0.26
CA SER A 447 2.29 -22.64 0.91
C SER A 447 2.62 -24.08 0.49
N GLY A 448 3.37 -24.81 1.30
CA GLY A 448 3.75 -26.18 1.02
C GLY A 448 2.54 -27.10 0.75
N SER A 449 1.38 -26.83 1.37
CA SER A 449 0.12 -27.51 1.14
C SER A 449 -0.45 -27.23 -0.25
N THR A 450 -0.45 -25.95 -0.68
CA THR A 450 -0.89 -25.55 -2.03
C THR A 450 0.04 -26.11 -3.11
N ALA A 451 1.36 -26.08 -2.89
CA ALA A 451 2.33 -26.69 -3.80
C ALA A 451 2.11 -28.20 -3.96
N SER A 452 1.82 -28.91 -2.85
CA SER A 452 1.52 -30.34 -2.87
C SER A 452 0.21 -30.64 -3.59
N LEU A 453 -0.83 -29.87 -3.36
CA LEU A 453 -2.11 -29.98 -4.05
C LEU A 453 -1.94 -29.78 -5.57
N LEU A 454 -1.25 -28.74 -5.98
CA LEU A 454 -0.98 -28.47 -7.41
C LEU A 454 -0.16 -29.59 -8.06
N LYS A 455 0.85 -30.13 -7.37
CA LYS A 455 1.61 -31.31 -7.87
C LYS A 455 0.71 -32.51 -8.09
N VAL A 456 -0.15 -32.84 -7.13
CA VAL A 456 -1.10 -33.97 -7.25
C VAL A 456 -2.08 -33.76 -8.41
N LEU A 457 -2.63 -32.57 -8.56
CA LEU A 457 -3.55 -32.25 -9.65
C LEU A 457 -2.86 -32.32 -11.03
N MET A 458 -1.70 -31.68 -11.19
CA MET A 458 -1.04 -31.57 -12.49
C MET A 458 -0.35 -32.87 -12.91
N ILE A 459 0.29 -33.60 -11.99
CA ILE A 459 1.04 -34.82 -12.30
C ILE A 459 0.15 -36.06 -12.22
N GLY A 460 -0.86 -36.07 -11.35
CA GLY A 460 -1.73 -37.22 -11.11
C GLY A 460 -3.10 -37.10 -11.76
N VAL A 461 -3.93 -36.19 -11.28
CA VAL A 461 -5.36 -36.14 -11.62
C VAL A 461 -5.60 -35.84 -13.10
N PHE A 462 -5.00 -34.80 -13.67
CA PHE A 462 -5.22 -34.43 -15.06
C PHE A 462 -4.75 -35.49 -16.05
N PRO A 463 -3.52 -36.06 -15.97
CA PRO A 463 -3.10 -37.10 -16.87
C PRO A 463 -3.98 -38.37 -16.79
N LEU A 464 -4.36 -38.79 -15.58
CA LEU A 464 -5.25 -39.95 -15.40
C LEU A 464 -6.65 -39.70 -15.97
N THR A 465 -7.18 -38.49 -15.81
CA THR A 465 -8.49 -38.11 -16.38
C THR A 465 -8.44 -38.16 -17.92
N TYR A 466 -7.40 -37.60 -18.54
CA TYR A 466 -7.23 -37.67 -20.00
C TYR A 466 -7.06 -39.08 -20.51
N LEU A 467 -6.28 -39.93 -19.80
CA LEU A 467 -6.13 -41.34 -20.13
C LEU A 467 -7.47 -42.12 -20.01
N GLY A 468 -8.25 -41.82 -18.95
CA GLY A 468 -9.58 -42.38 -18.75
C GLY A 468 -10.58 -42.05 -19.86
N ILE A 469 -10.61 -40.74 -20.24
CA ILE A 469 -11.42 -40.26 -21.37
C ILE A 469 -10.98 -40.94 -22.67
N GLY A 470 -9.67 -40.98 -22.94
CA GLY A 470 -9.11 -41.60 -24.13
C GLY A 470 -9.46 -43.10 -24.21
N ALA A 471 -9.28 -43.84 -23.12
CA ALA A 471 -9.67 -45.24 -23.01
C ALA A 471 -11.18 -45.44 -23.23
N GLY A 472 -12.03 -44.62 -22.61
CA GLY A 472 -13.47 -44.63 -22.82
C GLY A 472 -13.87 -44.48 -24.30
N ILE A 473 -13.27 -43.52 -24.99
CA ILE A 473 -13.51 -43.27 -26.41
C ILE A 473 -13.10 -44.50 -27.26
N VAL A 474 -11.94 -45.07 -26.97
CA VAL A 474 -11.41 -46.24 -27.73
C VAL A 474 -12.33 -47.46 -27.49
N LEU A 475 -12.72 -47.73 -26.25
CA LEU A 475 -13.63 -48.83 -25.91
C LEU A 475 -15.03 -48.66 -26.54
N THR A 476 -15.57 -47.45 -26.55
CA THR A 476 -16.86 -47.13 -27.18
C THR A 476 -16.80 -47.34 -28.69
N ARG A 477 -15.69 -46.90 -29.34
CA ARG A 477 -15.47 -47.14 -30.79
C ARG A 477 -15.34 -48.63 -31.12
N ARG A 478 -14.63 -49.42 -30.31
CA ARG A 478 -14.48 -50.87 -30.50
C ARG A 478 -15.81 -51.61 -30.36
N ARG A 479 -16.68 -51.21 -29.37
CA ARG A 479 -18.02 -51.81 -29.21
C ARG A 479 -18.91 -51.56 -30.42
N LYS A 480 -18.93 -50.32 -30.97
CA LYS A 480 -19.68 -50.01 -32.18
C LYS A 480 -19.20 -50.69 -33.45
N GLN A 481 -17.95 -51.16 -33.50
CA GLN A 481 -17.42 -51.95 -34.63
C GLN A 481 -17.74 -53.42 -34.54
N ASN A 482 -18.09 -53.95 -33.36
CA ASN A 482 -18.39 -55.34 -33.11
C ASN A 482 -19.91 -55.61 -32.99
N GLU A 483 -20.80 -54.66 -33.22
CA GLU A 483 -22.24 -54.93 -33.35
C GLU A 483 -22.49 -55.53 -34.74
N PRO A 484 -23.05 -56.78 -34.83
CA PRO A 484 -23.40 -57.37 -36.12
C PRO A 484 -24.61 -56.61 -36.72
N ALA A 485 -24.50 -56.35 -38.01
CA ALA A 485 -25.56 -55.66 -38.80
C ALA A 485 -26.82 -56.51 -38.91
#